data_7f0610bdaabf2a370a274a7d28c84fc6
#
_entry.id   7f0610bdaabf2a370a274a7d28c84fc6
#
_cell.length_a   1.000
_cell.length_b   1.000
_cell.length_c   1.000
_cell.angle_alpha   90.00
_cell.angle_beta   90.00
_cell.angle_gamma   90.00
#
_symmetry.space_group_name_H-M   'P 1'
#
loop_
_entity.id
_entity.type
_entity.pdbx_description
1 polymer ?
#
loop_
_entity_poly.entity_id
_entity_poly.type
_entity_poly.pdbx_seq_one_letter_code
_entity_poly.pdbx_strand_id
1 'polypeptide(L)'
;MVDSDAARLETSPLNHMRSRAKLHTDEAGVEYVPKSLTSALEFDKVFSRFAPVEIDLGCGDGAFLAALAQENPAHNFLGIERLLGRVRNVCRKVARLDLKNARILRMESNYAVTHLLPPGSVTTFHLLFPDPWPKRRHHRRRAFTPEFVSSIHRALIAGGLFHVATDHADYFHQIGRVIAATDIFVISREQNHFPPTSFEQKYVARGLSIHRLLLRKVSPVR
;
A
#
# COMPACT_ATOMS: atom_id res chain seq x y z
N MET A 1 53.25 6.10 49.32
CA MET A 1 53.33 4.63 49.15
C MET A 1 51.89 4.13 49.11
N VAL A 2 51.59 3.40 48.18
CA VAL A 2 50.38 2.68 47.77
C VAL A 2 49.54 3.33 46.62
N ASP A 3 49.75 2.70 45.50
CA ASP A 3 49.01 2.82 44.27
C ASP A 3 47.51 2.54 44.41
N SER A 4 46.70 3.25 43.65
CA SER A 4 45.37 2.76 43.28
C SER A 4 45.15 3.02 41.79
N ASP A 5 45.47 2.01 41.02
CA ASP A 5 45.05 1.85 39.63
C ASP A 5 43.54 1.67 39.57
N ALA A 6 42.85 2.65 39.03
CA ALA A 6 41.42 2.56 38.79
C ALA A 6 41.20 2.18 37.30
N ALA A 7 40.74 0.98 37.13
CA ALA A 7 40.44 0.32 35.87
C ALA A 7 39.59 1.18 34.91
N ARG A 8 40.15 1.46 33.72
CA ARG A 8 39.39 1.88 32.55
C ARG A 8 38.59 0.67 32.03
N LEU A 9 37.31 0.70 32.25
CA LEU A 9 36.37 -0.21 31.57
C LEU A 9 36.28 0.16 30.07
N GLU A 10 36.96 -0.61 29.27
CA GLU A 10 36.81 -0.58 27.81
C GLU A 10 35.39 -0.94 27.44
N THR A 11 34.64 0.01 26.89
CA THR A 11 33.34 -0.25 26.31
C THR A 11 33.52 -0.92 24.94
N SER A 12 33.27 -2.22 24.90
CA SER A 12 33.36 -3.06 23.72
C SER A 12 32.51 -2.52 22.57
N PRO A 13 33.03 -2.51 21.32
CA PRO A 13 32.29 -2.11 20.10
C PRO A 13 30.96 -2.87 19.88
N LEU A 14 30.84 -4.07 20.45
CA LEU A 14 29.64 -4.89 20.39
C LEU A 14 28.43 -4.29 21.13
N ASN A 15 28.66 -3.46 22.19
CA ASN A 15 27.58 -2.78 22.89
C ASN A 15 26.96 -1.63 22.07
N HIS A 16 27.75 -0.99 21.20
CA HIS A 16 27.25 0.06 20.29
C HIS A 16 26.39 -0.51 19.15
N MET A 17 26.71 -1.72 18.68
CA MET A 17 25.91 -2.41 17.65
C MET A 17 24.58 -2.95 18.23
N ARG A 18 24.57 -3.43 19.47
CA ARG A 18 23.33 -3.87 20.15
C ARG A 18 22.38 -2.73 20.47
N SER A 19 22.86 -1.53 20.75
CA SER A 19 22.04 -0.34 20.98
C SER A 19 21.36 0.16 19.70
N ARG A 20 21.99 0.01 18.51
CA ARG A 20 21.37 0.36 17.22
C ARG A 20 20.36 -0.67 16.71
N ALA A 21 20.47 -1.93 17.11
CA ALA A 21 19.52 -3.00 16.73
C ALA A 21 18.19 -2.92 17.51
N LYS A 22 18.14 -2.24 18.66
CA LYS A 22 16.93 -2.09 19.48
C LYS A 22 15.95 -1.01 19.03
N LEU A 23 16.23 -0.26 17.96
CA LEU A 23 15.38 0.85 17.46
C LEU A 23 14.37 0.45 16.38
N HIS A 24 13.97 -0.82 16.28
CA HIS A 24 13.12 -1.32 15.19
C HIS A 24 11.98 -2.24 15.62
N THR A 25 11.49 -2.10 16.83
CA THR A 25 10.15 -2.59 17.14
C THR A 25 9.17 -1.48 16.77
N ASP A 26 8.20 -1.79 15.93
CA ASP A 26 7.01 -0.98 15.71
C ASP A 26 6.25 -0.93 17.05
N GLU A 27 6.59 0.05 17.90
CA GLU A 27 6.04 0.21 19.25
C GLU A 27 4.51 0.42 19.23
N ALA A 28 3.93 0.70 18.06
CA ALA A 28 2.51 0.95 17.89
C ALA A 28 1.73 -0.21 17.25
N GLY A 29 2.39 -1.30 16.83
CA GLY A 29 1.74 -2.43 16.13
C GLY A 29 1.12 -2.05 14.77
N VAL A 30 1.65 -1.02 14.11
CA VAL A 30 1.14 -0.53 12.82
C VAL A 30 1.69 -1.31 11.64
N GLU A 31 3.00 -1.65 11.66
CA GLU A 31 3.58 -2.56 10.65
C GLU A 31 3.13 -3.99 10.93
N TYR A 32 2.38 -4.56 10.02
CA TYR A 32 2.03 -5.97 10.06
C TYR A 32 3.12 -6.80 9.40
N VAL A 33 3.69 -7.73 10.14
CA VAL A 33 4.67 -8.70 9.64
C VAL A 33 3.99 -10.06 9.54
N PRO A 34 3.75 -10.58 8.32
CA PRO A 34 3.09 -11.88 8.16
C PRO A 34 3.98 -13.02 8.67
N LYS A 35 3.37 -13.99 9.33
CA LYS A 35 4.08 -15.18 9.83
C LYS A 35 4.57 -16.08 8.70
N SER A 36 3.92 -16.04 7.56
CA SER A 36 4.25 -16.79 6.34
C SER A 36 4.17 -15.86 5.13
N LEU A 37 5.08 -16.02 4.19
CA LEU A 37 5.06 -15.31 2.90
C LEU A 37 4.30 -16.07 1.81
N THR A 38 3.84 -17.29 2.09
CA THR A 38 3.16 -18.17 1.13
C THR A 38 1.71 -18.47 1.51
N SER A 39 1.28 -18.05 2.69
CA SER A 39 -0.09 -18.25 3.18
C SER A 39 -0.89 -16.95 3.05
N ALA A 40 -2.18 -17.08 2.73
CA ALA A 40 -3.07 -15.93 2.65
C ALA A 40 -3.17 -15.18 3.99
N LEU A 41 -3.30 -13.86 3.93
CA LEU A 41 -3.51 -13.01 5.10
C LEU A 41 -4.90 -13.26 5.70
N GLU A 42 -4.96 -13.28 7.02
CA GLU A 42 -6.21 -13.31 7.78
C GLU A 42 -6.47 -11.89 8.30
N PHE A 43 -7.36 -11.14 7.66
CA PHE A 43 -7.57 -9.72 7.96
C PHE A 43 -8.09 -9.46 9.38
N ASP A 44 -8.79 -10.38 9.99
CA ASP A 44 -9.15 -10.35 11.41
C ASP A 44 -7.92 -10.35 12.32
N LYS A 45 -6.86 -11.06 11.94
CA LYS A 45 -5.57 -11.05 12.66
C LYS A 45 -4.74 -9.81 12.36
N VAL A 46 -4.85 -9.26 11.13
CA VAL A 46 -4.17 -8.02 10.75
C VAL A 46 -4.72 -6.82 11.54
N PHE A 47 -6.04 -6.72 11.68
CA PHE A 47 -6.71 -5.55 12.25
C PHE A 47 -7.31 -5.77 13.63
N SER A 48 -7.35 -7.02 14.12
CA SER A 48 -8.04 -7.41 15.35
C SER A 48 -9.54 -6.99 15.38
N ARG A 49 -10.15 -6.85 14.20
CA ARG A 49 -11.57 -6.52 14.01
C ARG A 49 -12.06 -6.95 12.62
N PHE A 50 -13.34 -7.26 12.51
CA PHE A 50 -14.02 -7.48 11.25
C PHE A 50 -14.56 -6.15 10.71
N ALA A 51 -14.14 -5.77 9.51
CA ALA A 51 -14.64 -4.60 8.77
C ALA A 51 -14.26 -4.75 7.29
N PRO A 52 -14.93 -4.03 6.37
CA PRO A 52 -14.52 -3.94 4.98
C PRO A 52 -13.05 -3.51 4.86
N VAL A 53 -12.29 -4.13 3.95
CA VAL A 53 -10.86 -3.85 3.78
C VAL A 53 -10.61 -3.13 2.47
N GLU A 54 -9.93 -2.00 2.56
CA GLU A 54 -9.40 -1.25 1.42
C GLU A 54 -7.87 -1.31 1.41
N ILE A 55 -7.27 -1.37 0.22
CA ILE A 55 -5.82 -1.53 0.08
C ILE A 55 -5.22 -0.42 -0.78
N ASP A 56 -4.22 0.28 -0.23
CA ASP A 56 -3.42 1.30 -0.92
C ASP A 56 -2.09 0.68 -1.39
N LEU A 57 -1.97 0.47 -2.70
CA LEU A 57 -0.85 -0.21 -3.35
C LEU A 57 0.27 0.78 -3.67
N GLY A 58 1.38 0.68 -2.99
CA GLY A 58 2.46 1.65 -3.04
C GLY A 58 2.11 2.92 -2.26
N CYS A 59 1.67 2.80 -1.02
CA CYS A 59 1.10 3.89 -0.21
C CYS A 59 2.05 5.08 0.05
N GLY A 60 3.30 4.99 -0.36
CA GLY A 60 4.26 6.08 -0.39
C GLY A 60 4.52 6.74 0.96
N ASP A 61 4.09 8.00 1.11
CA ASP A 61 4.21 8.77 2.37
C ASP A 61 3.04 8.53 3.34
N GLY A 62 2.03 7.74 2.91
CA GLY A 62 0.86 7.35 3.68
C GLY A 62 -0.12 8.50 3.96
N ALA A 63 -0.05 9.61 3.24
CA ALA A 63 -0.99 10.71 3.44
C ALA A 63 -2.41 10.31 3.02
N PHE A 64 -2.53 9.68 1.86
CA PHE A 64 -3.79 9.17 1.32
C PHE A 64 -4.39 8.10 2.23
N LEU A 65 -3.58 7.09 2.61
CA LEU A 65 -4.01 6.03 3.53
C LEU A 65 -4.53 6.60 4.86
N ALA A 66 -3.81 7.56 5.44
CA ALA A 66 -4.20 8.17 6.71
C ALA A 66 -5.51 8.98 6.59
N ALA A 67 -5.68 9.73 5.50
CA ALA A 67 -6.90 10.49 5.23
C ALA A 67 -8.11 9.55 5.08
N LEU A 68 -7.98 8.48 4.26
CA LEU A 68 -9.02 7.46 4.14
C LEU A 68 -9.42 6.86 5.49
N ALA A 69 -8.42 6.50 6.31
CA ALA A 69 -8.66 5.87 7.61
C ALA A 69 -9.36 6.82 8.61
N GLN A 70 -9.08 8.13 8.53
CA GLN A 70 -9.76 9.15 9.34
C GLN A 70 -11.19 9.37 8.88
N GLU A 71 -11.41 9.47 7.56
CA GLU A 71 -12.72 9.75 6.98
C GLU A 71 -13.68 8.54 7.11
N ASN A 72 -13.13 7.31 7.14
CA ASN A 72 -13.93 6.07 7.14
C ASN A 72 -13.55 5.13 8.29
N PRO A 73 -13.88 5.48 9.54
CA PRO A 73 -13.52 4.68 10.72
C PRO A 73 -14.18 3.28 10.74
N ALA A 74 -15.23 3.07 9.94
CA ALA A 74 -15.91 1.79 9.82
C ALA A 74 -15.17 0.77 8.92
N HIS A 75 -14.20 1.22 8.12
CA HIS A 75 -13.38 0.38 7.25
C HIS A 75 -11.99 0.13 7.83
N ASN A 76 -11.32 -0.90 7.35
CA ASN A 76 -9.92 -1.21 7.59
C ASN A 76 -9.08 -0.83 6.36
N PHE A 77 -7.90 -0.28 6.58
CA PHE A 77 -7.01 0.20 5.53
C PHE A 77 -5.63 -0.46 5.62
N LEU A 78 -5.23 -1.20 4.58
CA LEU A 78 -3.91 -1.80 4.48
C LEU A 78 -3.08 -1.05 3.44
N GLY A 79 -2.05 -0.33 3.88
CA GLY A 79 -1.03 0.22 2.99
C GLY A 79 0.02 -0.84 2.66
N ILE A 80 0.38 -0.97 1.39
CA ILE A 80 1.49 -1.83 0.95
C ILE A 80 2.60 -0.95 0.40
N GLU A 81 3.81 -1.05 0.95
CA GLU A 81 4.98 -0.28 0.52
C GLU A 81 6.25 -1.12 0.70
N ARG A 82 7.13 -1.10 -0.29
CA ARG A 82 8.37 -1.91 -0.25
C ARG A 82 9.55 -1.21 0.42
N LEU A 83 9.57 0.12 0.38
CA LEU A 83 10.71 0.91 0.84
C LEU A 83 10.66 1.14 2.36
N LEU A 84 11.57 0.51 3.11
CA LEU A 84 11.63 0.57 4.56
C LEU A 84 11.54 1.99 5.14
N GLY A 85 12.22 2.97 4.52
CA GLY A 85 12.18 4.36 4.97
C GLY A 85 10.78 4.97 4.89
N ARG A 86 10.02 4.64 3.83
CA ARG A 86 8.61 5.06 3.66
C ARG A 86 7.71 4.35 4.67
N VAL A 87 7.84 3.03 4.80
CA VAL A 87 7.08 2.23 5.79
C VAL A 87 7.21 2.84 7.18
N ARG A 88 8.43 3.13 7.65
CA ARG A 88 8.66 3.78 8.95
C ARG A 88 7.99 5.14 9.09
N ASN A 89 7.98 5.94 8.01
CA ASN A 89 7.31 7.25 8.01
C ASN A 89 5.79 7.09 8.14
N VAL A 90 5.21 6.12 7.41
CA VAL A 90 3.78 5.83 7.47
C VAL A 90 3.40 5.31 8.85
N CYS A 91 4.16 4.36 9.43
CA CYS A 91 3.90 3.84 10.77
C CYS A 91 3.88 4.97 11.82
N ARG A 92 4.86 5.88 11.79
CA ARG A 92 4.87 7.06 12.67
C ARG A 92 3.67 7.97 12.47
N LYS A 93 3.23 8.18 11.22
CA LYS A 93 2.05 8.99 10.91
C LYS A 93 0.78 8.36 11.46
N VAL A 94 0.55 7.08 11.19
CA VAL A 94 -0.61 6.31 11.65
C VAL A 94 -0.66 6.28 13.19
N ALA A 95 0.47 6.02 13.85
CA ALA A 95 0.57 6.02 15.31
C ALA A 95 0.28 7.40 15.91
N ARG A 96 0.86 8.47 15.34
CA ARG A 96 0.62 9.85 15.82
C ARG A 96 -0.84 10.28 15.68
N LEU A 97 -1.54 9.80 14.65
CA LEU A 97 -2.96 10.08 14.42
C LEU A 97 -3.89 9.08 15.14
N ASP A 98 -3.32 8.15 15.90
CA ASP A 98 -4.04 7.09 16.64
C ASP A 98 -5.02 6.27 15.78
N LEU A 99 -4.68 6.00 14.52
CA LEU A 99 -5.54 5.28 13.60
C LEU A 99 -5.52 3.77 13.85
N LYS A 100 -6.55 3.27 14.52
CA LYS A 100 -6.67 1.84 14.88
C LYS A 100 -7.03 0.95 13.71
N ASN A 101 -7.60 1.53 12.66
CA ASN A 101 -8.07 0.89 11.44
C ASN A 101 -7.08 0.93 10.27
N ALA A 102 -5.83 1.38 10.48
CA ALA A 102 -4.78 1.40 9.47
C ALA A 102 -3.62 0.48 9.85
N ARG A 103 -3.11 -0.28 8.88
CA ARG A 103 -1.92 -1.14 8.99
C ARG A 103 -1.05 -1.00 7.75
N ILE A 104 0.23 -1.33 7.90
CA ILE A 104 1.20 -1.29 6.80
C ILE A 104 1.83 -2.67 6.64
N LEU A 105 1.86 -3.14 5.40
CA LEU A 105 2.58 -4.34 5.00
C LEU A 105 3.83 -3.93 4.20
N ARG A 106 5.01 -4.25 4.71
CA ARG A 106 6.26 -4.01 3.97
C ARG A 106 6.48 -5.11 2.94
N MET A 107 6.05 -4.84 1.71
CA MET A 107 6.14 -5.81 0.62
C MET A 107 6.09 -5.15 -0.76
N GLU A 108 6.46 -5.89 -1.79
CA GLU A 108 6.19 -5.53 -3.17
C GLU A 108 4.72 -5.78 -3.48
N SER A 109 4.05 -4.81 -4.11
CA SER A 109 2.59 -4.82 -4.27
C SER A 109 2.09 -5.99 -5.13
N ASN A 110 2.79 -6.32 -6.22
CA ASN A 110 2.37 -7.42 -7.09
C ASN A 110 2.46 -8.77 -6.36
N TYR A 111 3.55 -8.98 -5.60
CA TYR A 111 3.70 -10.19 -4.78
C TYR A 111 2.57 -10.31 -3.75
N ALA A 112 2.29 -9.24 -3.01
CA ALA A 112 1.24 -9.24 -2.01
C ALA A 112 -0.13 -9.58 -2.61
N VAL A 113 -0.50 -8.91 -3.71
CA VAL A 113 -1.79 -9.12 -4.39
C VAL A 113 -1.91 -10.54 -4.93
N THR A 114 -0.84 -11.06 -5.53
CA THR A 114 -0.87 -12.38 -6.18
C THR A 114 -0.87 -13.52 -5.18
N HIS A 115 -0.11 -13.40 -4.09
CA HIS A 115 0.16 -14.55 -3.22
C HIS A 115 -0.45 -14.46 -1.83
N LEU A 116 -0.67 -13.25 -1.30
CA LEU A 116 -1.07 -13.09 0.10
C LEU A 116 -2.52 -12.65 0.29
N LEU A 117 -3.14 -11.99 -0.69
CA LEU A 117 -4.52 -11.53 -0.52
C LEU A 117 -5.52 -12.65 -0.79
N PRO A 118 -6.43 -12.93 0.17
CA PRO A 118 -7.47 -13.94 -0.01
C PRO A 118 -8.42 -13.57 -1.17
N PRO A 119 -8.95 -14.55 -1.90
CA PRO A 119 -10.00 -14.28 -2.89
C PRO A 119 -11.24 -13.64 -2.25
N GLY A 120 -11.84 -12.66 -2.93
CA GLY A 120 -13.12 -12.06 -2.51
C GLY A 120 -13.08 -11.41 -1.13
N SER A 121 -11.96 -10.77 -0.75
CA SER A 121 -11.75 -10.25 0.60
C SER A 121 -11.52 -8.74 0.67
N VAL A 122 -11.34 -8.08 -0.47
CA VAL A 122 -11.02 -6.65 -0.56
C VAL A 122 -12.17 -5.90 -1.20
N THR A 123 -12.60 -4.80 -0.58
CA THR A 123 -13.68 -3.95 -1.10
C THR A 123 -13.18 -2.97 -2.15
N THR A 124 -12.00 -2.37 -1.91
CA THR A 124 -11.44 -1.37 -2.81
C THR A 124 -9.92 -1.48 -2.87
N PHE A 125 -9.37 -1.45 -4.07
CA PHE A 125 -7.95 -1.20 -4.31
C PHE A 125 -7.72 0.22 -4.81
N HIS A 126 -6.64 0.83 -4.33
CA HIS A 126 -6.11 2.10 -4.83
C HIS A 126 -4.72 1.85 -5.42
N LEU A 127 -4.51 2.21 -6.69
CA LEU A 127 -3.21 2.22 -7.36
C LEU A 127 -2.98 3.62 -7.91
N LEU A 128 -2.30 4.44 -7.12
CA LEU A 128 -2.19 5.87 -7.37
C LEU A 128 -0.76 6.25 -7.75
N PHE A 129 -0.63 6.84 -8.93
CA PHE A 129 0.64 7.30 -9.49
C PHE A 129 1.76 6.24 -9.49
N PRO A 130 1.46 5.02 -10.00
CA PRO A 130 2.47 3.99 -10.15
C PRO A 130 3.57 4.46 -11.11
N ASP A 131 4.80 3.98 -10.91
CA ASP A 131 5.96 4.34 -11.74
C ASP A 131 5.64 4.18 -13.23
N PRO A 132 5.68 5.24 -14.05
CA PRO A 132 5.22 5.20 -15.46
C PRO A 132 6.24 4.55 -16.40
N TRP A 133 7.52 4.43 -15.98
CA TRP A 133 8.59 3.87 -16.80
C TRP A 133 8.55 4.37 -18.26
N PRO A 134 8.84 5.67 -18.53
CA PRO A 134 8.54 6.32 -19.83
C PRO A 134 9.34 5.73 -21.01
N LYS A 135 10.51 5.14 -20.77
CA LYS A 135 11.31 4.53 -21.84
C LYS A 135 10.71 3.18 -22.25
N ARG A 136 10.42 2.97 -23.54
CA ARG A 136 9.80 1.74 -24.09
C ARG A 136 10.44 0.43 -23.59
N ARG A 137 11.79 0.36 -23.52
CA ARG A 137 12.51 -0.80 -22.98
C ARG A 137 12.20 -1.12 -21.51
N HIS A 138 11.59 -0.18 -20.77
CA HIS A 138 11.23 -0.33 -19.35
C HIS A 138 9.74 -0.60 -19.13
N HIS A 139 8.89 -0.59 -20.16
CA HIS A 139 7.44 -0.79 -20.02
C HIS A 139 7.09 -2.12 -19.32
N ARG A 140 7.94 -3.15 -19.47
CA ARG A 140 7.80 -4.44 -18.74
C ARG A 140 7.87 -4.31 -17.21
N ARG A 141 8.29 -3.15 -16.67
CA ARG A 141 8.33 -2.86 -15.24
C ARG A 141 7.07 -2.19 -14.72
N ARG A 142 6.17 -1.79 -15.61
CA ARG A 142 4.89 -1.19 -15.24
C ARG A 142 4.07 -2.19 -14.46
N ALA A 143 3.48 -1.75 -13.34
CA ALA A 143 2.69 -2.62 -12.45
C ALA A 143 1.40 -3.12 -13.11
N PHE A 144 0.79 -2.33 -14.00
CA PHE A 144 -0.50 -2.63 -14.60
C PHE A 144 -0.36 -3.59 -15.79
N THR A 145 -0.38 -4.89 -15.49
CA THR A 145 -0.33 -5.99 -16.48
C THR A 145 -1.63 -6.81 -16.41
N PRO A 146 -1.97 -7.62 -17.44
CA PRO A 146 -3.14 -8.50 -17.39
C PRO A 146 -3.14 -9.43 -16.17
N GLU A 147 -1.99 -10.01 -15.81
CA GLU A 147 -1.83 -10.91 -14.67
C GLU A 147 -2.08 -10.20 -13.34
N PHE A 148 -1.56 -8.97 -13.20
CA PHE A 148 -1.79 -8.15 -12.02
C PHE A 148 -3.28 -7.78 -11.89
N VAL A 149 -3.91 -7.36 -12.99
CA VAL A 149 -5.33 -7.01 -13.05
C VAL A 149 -6.21 -8.23 -12.71
N SER A 150 -5.86 -9.42 -13.19
CA SER A 150 -6.52 -10.67 -12.83
C SER A 150 -6.39 -10.99 -11.33
N SER A 151 -5.20 -10.76 -10.75
CA SER A 151 -4.97 -10.96 -9.32
C SER A 151 -5.77 -9.96 -8.46
N ILE A 152 -5.87 -8.69 -8.88
CA ILE A 152 -6.75 -7.68 -8.27
C ILE A 152 -8.20 -8.14 -8.31
N HIS A 153 -8.67 -8.57 -9.49
CA HIS A 153 -10.03 -9.06 -9.68
C HIS A 153 -10.33 -10.25 -8.77
N ARG A 154 -9.41 -11.22 -8.66
CA ARG A 154 -9.55 -12.37 -7.76
C ARG A 154 -9.74 -11.94 -6.30
N ALA A 155 -8.94 -10.99 -5.83
CA ALA A 155 -8.97 -10.54 -4.43
C ALA A 155 -10.16 -9.64 -4.10
N LEU A 156 -10.73 -8.91 -5.07
CA LEU A 156 -11.92 -8.08 -4.86
C LEU A 156 -13.16 -8.92 -4.54
N ILE A 157 -14.02 -8.40 -3.66
CA ILE A 157 -15.40 -8.88 -3.48
C ILE A 157 -16.21 -8.66 -4.77
N ALA A 158 -17.38 -9.29 -4.88
CA ALA A 158 -18.33 -8.99 -5.96
C ALA A 158 -18.73 -7.50 -5.90
N GLY A 159 -18.67 -6.80 -7.05
CA GLY A 159 -18.93 -5.37 -7.13
C GLY A 159 -17.85 -4.47 -6.49
N GLY A 160 -16.76 -5.02 -6.00
CA GLY A 160 -15.63 -4.28 -5.42
C GLY A 160 -14.97 -3.34 -6.44
N LEU A 161 -14.25 -2.34 -5.96
CA LEU A 161 -13.74 -1.22 -6.75
C LEU A 161 -12.22 -1.29 -6.94
N PHE A 162 -11.76 -0.83 -8.09
CA PHE A 162 -10.35 -0.60 -8.36
C PHE A 162 -10.14 0.83 -8.84
N HIS A 163 -9.61 1.69 -7.97
CA HIS A 163 -9.32 3.09 -8.21
C HIS A 163 -7.89 3.24 -8.72
N VAL A 164 -7.73 3.84 -9.90
CA VAL A 164 -6.44 4.05 -10.55
C VAL A 164 -6.29 5.52 -10.91
N ALA A 165 -5.13 6.11 -10.63
CA ALA A 165 -4.77 7.44 -11.08
C ALA A 165 -3.32 7.49 -11.58
N THR A 166 -3.06 8.28 -12.62
CA THR A 166 -1.72 8.54 -13.15
C THR A 166 -1.66 9.93 -13.79
N ASP A 167 -0.50 10.55 -13.74
CA ASP A 167 -0.17 11.80 -14.44
C ASP A 167 0.37 11.56 -15.85
N HIS A 168 0.61 10.30 -16.24
CA HIS A 168 1.29 9.95 -17.48
C HIS A 168 0.29 9.42 -18.53
N ALA A 169 -0.03 10.22 -19.54
CA ALA A 169 -1.03 9.91 -20.55
C ALA A 169 -0.78 8.59 -21.30
N ASP A 170 0.46 8.31 -21.74
CA ASP A 170 0.78 7.03 -22.41
C ASP A 170 0.53 5.82 -21.50
N TYR A 171 0.84 5.95 -20.20
CA TYR A 171 0.56 4.88 -19.26
C TYR A 171 -0.96 4.71 -19.04
N PHE A 172 -1.71 5.82 -18.98
CA PHE A 172 -3.17 5.76 -18.92
C PHE A 172 -3.78 5.07 -20.11
N HIS A 173 -3.29 5.36 -21.32
CA HIS A 173 -3.72 4.65 -22.53
C HIS A 173 -3.40 3.15 -22.50
N GLN A 174 -2.25 2.77 -21.93
CA GLN A 174 -1.93 1.35 -21.73
C GLN A 174 -2.91 0.69 -20.76
N ILE A 175 -3.19 1.34 -19.61
CA ILE A 175 -4.17 0.88 -18.62
C ILE A 175 -5.51 0.62 -19.29
N GLY A 176 -6.01 1.58 -20.08
CA GLY A 176 -7.27 1.44 -20.81
C GLY A 176 -7.28 0.23 -21.76
N ARG A 177 -6.17 -0.02 -22.48
CA ARG A 177 -6.05 -1.21 -23.36
C ARG A 177 -6.08 -2.52 -22.59
N VAL A 178 -5.40 -2.59 -21.45
CA VAL A 178 -5.41 -3.80 -20.61
C VAL A 178 -6.81 -4.08 -20.09
N ILE A 179 -7.52 -3.05 -19.61
CA ILE A 179 -8.89 -3.21 -19.11
C ILE A 179 -9.84 -3.64 -20.22
N ALA A 180 -9.78 -3.00 -21.39
CA ALA A 180 -10.64 -3.35 -22.54
C ALA A 180 -10.43 -4.79 -23.04
N ALA A 181 -9.25 -5.36 -22.80
CA ALA A 181 -8.92 -6.73 -23.22
C ALA A 181 -9.32 -7.81 -22.20
N THR A 182 -9.78 -7.44 -21.00
CA THR A 182 -9.99 -8.42 -19.91
C THR A 182 -11.46 -8.72 -19.60
N ASP A 183 -12.41 -7.88 -20.00
CA ASP A 183 -13.88 -7.99 -19.76
C ASP A 183 -14.32 -8.30 -18.31
N ILE A 184 -13.39 -8.17 -17.36
CA ILE A 184 -13.61 -8.49 -15.95
C ILE A 184 -13.93 -7.26 -15.10
N PHE A 185 -13.84 -6.07 -15.70
CA PHE A 185 -14.19 -4.80 -15.08
C PHE A 185 -15.07 -3.95 -15.98
N VAL A 186 -15.93 -3.15 -15.38
CA VAL A 186 -16.64 -2.05 -16.05
C VAL A 186 -16.21 -0.72 -15.45
N ILE A 187 -16.22 0.33 -16.26
CA ILE A 187 -15.96 1.69 -15.75
C ILE A 187 -17.14 2.10 -14.87
N SER A 188 -16.88 2.38 -13.60
CA SER A 188 -17.88 2.91 -12.67
C SER A 188 -18.11 4.40 -12.93
N ARG A 189 -19.38 4.79 -12.97
CA ARG A 189 -19.81 6.20 -13.06
C ARG A 189 -20.11 6.81 -11.68
N GLU A 190 -19.88 6.06 -10.60
CA GLU A 190 -20.11 6.55 -9.25
C GLU A 190 -19.13 7.68 -8.91
N GLN A 191 -19.67 8.73 -8.30
CA GLN A 191 -18.87 9.80 -7.74
C GLN A 191 -18.39 9.38 -6.33
N ASN A 192 -17.28 8.66 -6.28
CA ASN A 192 -16.62 8.39 -5.01
C ASN A 192 -15.66 9.53 -4.71
N HIS A 193 -15.85 10.18 -3.57
CA HIS A 193 -14.92 11.19 -3.08
C HIS A 193 -13.78 10.49 -2.34
N PHE A 194 -12.63 10.37 -3.01
CA PHE A 194 -11.39 9.95 -2.37
C PHE A 194 -10.56 11.20 -2.02
N PRO A 195 -9.89 11.23 -0.86
CA PRO A 195 -8.98 12.31 -0.53
C PRO A 195 -7.86 12.42 -1.56
N PRO A 196 -7.34 13.61 -1.85
CA PRO A 196 -6.21 13.74 -2.77
C PRO A 196 -4.91 13.23 -2.12
N THR A 197 -4.05 12.58 -2.91
CA THR A 197 -2.69 12.23 -2.47
C THR A 197 -1.83 13.49 -2.35
N SER A 198 -0.73 13.43 -1.57
CA SER A 198 0.26 14.52 -1.51
C SER A 198 0.88 14.83 -2.89
N PHE A 199 0.98 13.82 -3.75
CA PHE A 199 1.46 13.97 -5.12
C PHE A 199 0.44 14.72 -5.97
N GLU A 200 -0.82 14.33 -5.89
CA GLU A 200 -1.93 14.96 -6.59
C GLU A 200 -2.07 16.44 -6.27
N GLN A 201 -2.03 16.79 -4.99
CA GLN A 201 -2.08 18.20 -4.55
C GLN A 201 -0.99 19.06 -5.22
N LYS A 202 0.25 18.52 -5.30
CA LYS A 202 1.37 19.20 -5.96
C LYS A 202 1.18 19.34 -7.47
N TYR A 203 0.55 18.36 -8.12
CA TYR A 203 0.28 18.36 -9.56
C TYR A 203 -0.82 19.35 -9.91
N VAL A 204 -1.93 19.30 -9.20
CA VAL A 204 -3.06 20.25 -9.37
C VAL A 204 -2.59 21.69 -9.15
N ALA A 205 -1.79 21.93 -8.13
CA ALA A 205 -1.22 23.26 -7.87
C ALA A 205 -0.32 23.78 -9.02
N ARG A 206 0.17 22.90 -9.89
CA ARG A 206 0.97 23.24 -11.09
C ARG A 206 0.13 23.29 -12.37
N GLY A 207 -1.18 23.12 -12.28
CA GLY A 207 -2.08 23.08 -13.45
C GLY A 207 -1.89 21.84 -14.33
N LEU A 208 -1.31 20.76 -13.82
CA LEU A 208 -1.06 19.52 -14.56
C LEU A 208 -2.28 18.60 -14.51
N SER A 209 -2.55 17.91 -15.63
CA SER A 209 -3.68 16.99 -15.74
C SER A 209 -3.40 15.67 -15.03
N ILE A 210 -4.44 15.12 -14.40
CA ILE A 210 -4.42 13.79 -13.80
C ILE A 210 -5.50 12.94 -14.46
N HIS A 211 -5.11 11.76 -14.90
CA HIS A 211 -6.00 10.76 -15.48
C HIS A 211 -6.48 9.81 -14.39
N ARG A 212 -7.78 9.61 -14.27
CA ARG A 212 -8.41 8.75 -13.26
C ARG A 212 -9.32 7.72 -13.92
N LEU A 213 -9.38 6.56 -13.29
CA LEU A 213 -10.28 5.48 -13.67
C LEU A 213 -10.78 4.79 -12.40
N LEU A 214 -12.08 4.67 -12.29
CA LEU A 214 -12.73 3.85 -11.26
C LEU A 214 -13.36 2.65 -11.96
N LEU A 215 -12.91 1.47 -11.60
CA LEU A 215 -13.32 0.21 -12.17
C LEU A 215 -14.13 -0.58 -11.14
N ARG A 216 -15.23 -1.20 -11.58
CA ARG A 216 -16.04 -2.10 -10.78
C ARG A 216 -15.86 -3.53 -11.27
N LYS A 217 -15.58 -4.44 -10.34
CA LYS A 217 -15.55 -5.87 -10.64
C LYS A 217 -16.90 -6.36 -11.15
N VAL A 218 -16.88 -6.97 -12.32
CA VAL A 218 -18.06 -7.65 -12.88
C VAL A 218 -18.10 -9.09 -12.33
N SER A 219 -19.26 -9.49 -11.83
CA SER A 219 -19.50 -10.91 -11.58
C SER A 219 -19.69 -11.63 -12.91
N PRO A 220 -19.09 -12.81 -13.14
CA PRO A 220 -19.40 -13.56 -14.35
C PRO A 220 -20.91 -13.78 -14.42
N VAL A 221 -21.49 -13.40 -15.56
CA VAL A 221 -22.89 -13.76 -15.86
C VAL A 221 -22.93 -15.29 -15.90
N ARG A 222 -23.69 -15.89 -15.00
CA ARG A 222 -23.94 -17.34 -14.98
C ARG A 222 -24.83 -17.74 -16.14
#